data_00f64b0c3cd2b7eee14b679540a43ce8
#
_entry.id   00f64b0c3cd2b7eee14b679540a43ce8
#
_cell.length_a   1.000
_cell.length_b   1.000
_cell.length_c   1.000
_cell.angle_alpha   90.00
_cell.angle_beta   90.00
_cell.angle_gamma   90.00
#
_symmetry.space_group_name_H-M   'P 1'
#
loop_
_entity.id
_entity.type
_entity.pdbx_description
1 polymer ?
#
loop_
_entity_poly.entity_id
_entity_poly.type
_entity_poly.pdbx_seq_one_letter_code
_entity_poly.pdbx_strand_id
1 'polypeptide(L)'
;MYRLELENFCLEFNPTIHENDLPFPVNTSLNIKVFSYGFSADAVMDIDVRGLADFAISLNRLYETLKGSAILETPYGVHSYIEFIAFNGGHIKVKGNIHNGNAYGYEQELIFE
;
A
#
# COMPACT_ATOMS: atom_id res chain seq x y z
N MET A 1 7.76 8.86 -6.80
CA MET A 1 6.29 8.71 -6.58
C MET A 1 5.76 7.60 -7.47
N TYR A 2 4.96 6.74 -6.91
CA TYR A 2 4.29 5.66 -7.65
C TYR A 2 2.80 5.95 -7.70
N ARG A 3 2.20 5.79 -8.87
CA ARG A 3 0.79 6.12 -9.06
C ARG A 3 0.11 5.06 -9.93
N LEU A 4 -1.04 4.57 -9.45
CA LEU A 4 -1.96 3.73 -10.20
C LEU A 4 -3.25 4.51 -10.39
N GLU A 5 -3.64 4.74 -11.62
CA GLU A 5 -4.82 5.55 -11.93
C GLU A 5 -5.76 4.81 -12.90
N LEU A 6 -7.01 4.73 -12.51
CA LEU A 6 -8.11 4.24 -13.33
C LEU A 6 -9.24 5.30 -13.29
N GLU A 7 -10.29 5.12 -14.07
CA GLU A 7 -11.35 6.12 -14.23
C GLU A 7 -11.93 6.62 -12.90
N ASN A 8 -12.22 5.71 -11.96
CA ASN A 8 -12.82 6.05 -10.66
C ASN A 8 -11.95 5.64 -9.49
N PHE A 9 -10.65 5.42 -9.73
CA PHE A 9 -9.72 4.95 -8.72
C PHE A 9 -8.34 5.54 -8.96
N CYS A 10 -7.70 6.01 -7.90
CA CYS A 10 -6.32 6.46 -7.93
C CYS A 10 -5.63 6.07 -6.63
N LEU A 11 -4.42 5.53 -6.76
CA LEU A 11 -3.59 5.17 -5.61
C LEU A 11 -2.20 5.76 -5.83
N GLU A 12 -1.73 6.57 -4.90
CA GLU A 12 -0.40 7.16 -4.94
C GLU A 12 0.42 6.76 -3.72
N PHE A 13 1.67 6.38 -3.98
CA PHE A 13 2.67 6.11 -2.94
C PHE A 13 3.83 7.08 -3.09
N ASN A 14 4.20 7.74 -2.01
CA ASN A 14 5.33 8.65 -1.99
C ASN A 14 6.22 8.36 -0.79
N PRO A 15 7.29 7.54 -0.95
CA PRO A 15 8.16 7.18 0.16
C PRO A 15 9.20 8.25 0.47
N THR A 16 9.52 8.40 1.75
CA THR A 16 10.64 9.18 2.25
C THR A 16 11.48 8.30 3.16
N ILE A 17 12.72 8.04 2.75
CA ILE A 17 13.64 7.19 3.52
C ILE A 17 14.39 8.07 4.51
N HIS A 18 14.37 7.67 5.78
CA HIS A 18 15.12 8.34 6.85
C HIS A 18 16.47 7.65 7.00
N GLU A 19 17.51 8.19 6.36
CA GLU A 19 18.81 7.54 6.26
C GLU A 19 19.45 7.27 7.64
N ASN A 20 19.26 8.15 8.61
CA ASN A 20 19.79 7.97 9.96
C ASN A 20 19.12 6.83 10.72
N ASP A 21 17.95 6.41 10.27
CA ASP A 21 17.15 5.37 10.92
C ASP A 21 17.22 4.01 10.21
N LEU A 22 18.04 3.88 9.16
CA LEU A 22 18.17 2.65 8.40
C LEU A 22 18.49 1.40 9.22
N PRO A 23 19.31 1.48 10.31
CA PRO A 23 19.53 0.31 11.16
C PRO A 23 18.31 -0.14 11.98
N PHE A 24 17.29 0.69 12.05
CA PHE A 24 16.09 0.42 12.85
C PHE A 24 14.96 -0.12 11.96
N PRO A 25 13.99 -0.87 12.53
CA PRO A 25 12.94 -1.49 11.73
C PRO A 25 11.88 -0.53 11.16
N VAL A 26 11.81 0.70 11.67
CA VAL A 26 10.94 1.74 11.12
C VAL A 26 11.82 2.89 10.66
N ASN A 27 12.05 2.97 9.36
CA ASN A 27 13.02 3.90 8.77
C ASN A 27 12.50 4.63 7.54
N THR A 28 11.24 4.43 7.17
CA THR A 28 10.65 5.00 5.97
C THR A 28 9.23 5.45 6.26
N SER A 29 8.90 6.67 5.85
CA SER A 29 7.52 7.17 5.88
C SER A 29 6.94 7.07 4.48
N LEU A 30 5.81 6.38 4.34
CA LEU A 30 5.11 6.25 3.07
C LEU A 30 3.84 7.07 3.11
N ASN A 31 3.80 8.14 2.32
CA ASN A 31 2.60 8.93 2.14
C ASN A 31 1.71 8.24 1.11
N ILE A 32 0.47 7.95 1.50
CA ILE A 32 -0.48 7.22 0.68
C ILE A 32 -1.70 8.10 0.44
N LYS A 33 -2.07 8.23 -0.82
CA LYS A 33 -3.32 8.87 -1.22
C LYS A 33 -4.16 7.91 -2.01
N VAL A 34 -5.39 7.73 -1.59
CA VAL A 34 -6.35 6.83 -2.23
C VAL A 34 -7.59 7.62 -2.60
N PHE A 35 -8.00 7.50 -3.84
CA PHE A 35 -9.30 7.99 -4.31
C PHE A 35 -10.05 6.81 -4.92
N SER A 36 -11.29 6.59 -4.48
CA SER A 36 -12.12 5.49 -4.96
C SER A 36 -13.59 5.93 -4.99
N TYR A 37 -14.13 6.08 -6.18
CA TYR A 37 -15.57 6.38 -6.40
C TYR A 37 -16.09 7.56 -5.55
N GLY A 38 -15.35 8.66 -5.54
CA GLY A 38 -15.76 9.87 -4.80
C GLY A 38 -15.30 9.92 -3.34
N PHE A 39 -14.75 8.85 -2.80
CA PHE A 39 -14.15 8.83 -1.47
C PHE A 39 -12.65 8.96 -1.58
N SER A 40 -12.04 9.65 -0.64
CA SER A 40 -10.61 9.80 -0.62
C SER A 40 -10.05 9.64 0.80
N ALA A 41 -8.81 9.18 0.87
CA ALA A 41 -8.07 9.08 2.12
C ALA A 41 -6.63 9.52 1.87
N ASP A 42 -6.03 10.15 2.88
CA ASP A 42 -4.64 10.57 2.89
C ASP A 42 -4.04 10.12 4.21
N ALA A 43 -3.00 9.33 4.15
CA ALA A 43 -2.41 8.72 5.34
C ALA A 43 -0.91 8.53 5.19
N VAL A 44 -0.24 8.33 6.33
CA VAL A 44 1.20 8.01 6.37
C VAL A 44 1.36 6.66 7.05
N MET A 45 2.09 5.74 6.39
CA MET A 45 2.52 4.48 6.98
C MET A 45 3.99 4.56 7.33
N ASP A 46 4.33 4.17 8.56
CA ASP A 46 5.72 4.03 8.98
C ASP A 46 6.16 2.59 8.74
N ILE A 47 7.11 2.40 7.84
CA ILE A 47 7.51 1.09 7.35
C ILE A 47 9.03 0.92 7.35
N ASP A 48 9.47 -0.32 7.13
CA ASP A 48 10.88 -0.64 6.85
C ASP A 48 11.10 -0.59 5.33
N VAL A 49 12.19 0.06 4.91
CA VAL A 49 12.54 0.15 3.48
C VAL A 49 12.71 -1.24 2.85
N ARG A 50 13.15 -2.24 3.63
CA ARG A 50 13.26 -3.63 3.16
C ARG A 50 11.90 -4.24 2.88
N GLY A 51 10.92 -3.93 3.72
CA GLY A 51 9.53 -4.33 3.48
C GLY A 51 8.96 -3.71 2.22
N LEU A 52 9.27 -2.44 1.96
CA LEU A 52 8.88 -1.78 0.72
C LEU A 52 9.53 -2.43 -0.51
N ALA A 53 10.81 -2.80 -0.42
CA ALA A 53 11.51 -3.49 -1.51
C ALA A 53 10.91 -4.88 -1.78
N ASP A 54 10.62 -5.64 -0.74
CA ASP A 54 9.98 -6.95 -0.85
C ASP A 54 8.59 -6.85 -1.48
N PHE A 55 7.83 -5.84 -1.07
CA PHE A 55 6.52 -5.55 -1.65
C PHE A 55 6.63 -5.25 -3.16
N ALA A 56 7.60 -4.44 -3.57
CA ALA A 56 7.81 -4.10 -4.97
C ALA A 56 8.14 -5.34 -5.82
N ILE A 57 8.98 -6.22 -5.28
CA ILE A 57 9.32 -7.49 -5.94
C ILE A 57 8.08 -8.39 -6.07
N SER A 58 7.32 -8.52 -5.00
CA SER A 58 6.10 -9.32 -4.98
C SER A 58 5.05 -8.77 -5.94
N LEU A 59 4.94 -7.45 -6.02
CA LEU A 59 3.98 -6.78 -6.90
C LEU A 59 4.34 -7.00 -8.37
N ASN A 60 5.62 -6.91 -8.73
CA ASN A 60 6.07 -7.22 -10.09
C ASN A 60 5.78 -8.66 -10.46
N ARG A 61 6.03 -9.60 -9.55
CA ARG A 61 5.73 -11.01 -9.76
C ARG A 61 4.23 -11.26 -9.93
N LEU A 62 3.41 -10.58 -9.15
CA LEU A 62 1.96 -10.64 -9.25
C LEU A 62 1.48 -10.23 -10.64
N TYR A 63 1.98 -9.11 -11.15
CA TYR A 63 1.61 -8.61 -12.48
C TYR A 63 2.12 -9.50 -13.61
N GLU A 64 3.28 -10.13 -13.45
CA GLU A 64 3.83 -11.04 -14.45
C GLU A 64 3.08 -12.36 -14.51
N THR A 65 2.70 -12.91 -13.35
CA THR A 65 2.11 -14.25 -13.28
C THR A 65 0.60 -14.25 -13.14
N LEU A 66 0.01 -13.14 -12.71
CA LEU A 66 -1.40 -13.00 -12.36
C LEU A 66 -1.84 -14.02 -11.30
N LYS A 67 -0.91 -14.35 -10.38
CA LYS A 67 -1.11 -15.29 -9.28
C LYS A 67 -0.49 -14.76 -8.01
N GLY A 68 -1.09 -15.12 -6.86
CA GLY A 68 -0.59 -14.77 -5.55
C GLY A 68 -1.03 -13.41 -5.09
N SER A 69 -0.23 -12.81 -4.25
CA SER A 69 -0.53 -11.52 -3.63
C SER A 69 0.75 -10.75 -3.31
N ALA A 70 0.59 -9.45 -3.07
CA ALA A 70 1.64 -8.58 -2.56
C ALA A 70 1.05 -7.72 -1.45
N ILE A 71 1.72 -7.66 -0.30
CA ILE A 71 1.27 -6.90 0.86
C ILE A 71 2.36 -5.95 1.32
N LEU A 72 1.94 -4.73 1.68
CA LEU A 72 2.76 -3.75 2.38
C LEU A 72 2.08 -3.43 3.69
N GLU A 73 2.78 -3.58 4.81
CA GLU A 73 2.21 -3.39 6.13
C GLU A 73 3.17 -2.72 7.09
N THR A 74 2.62 -2.06 8.12
CA THR A 74 3.41 -1.46 9.18
C THR A 74 3.95 -2.56 10.09
N PRO A 75 5.26 -2.54 10.44
CA PRO A 75 5.84 -3.58 11.31
C PRO A 75 5.43 -3.43 12.77
N TYR A 76 5.13 -2.21 13.22
CA TYR A 76 4.81 -1.92 14.61
C TYR A 76 3.67 -0.91 14.72
N GLY A 77 3.06 -0.84 15.92
CA GLY A 77 2.02 0.12 16.23
C GLY A 77 0.67 -0.28 15.68
N VAL A 78 -0.14 0.72 15.32
CA VAL A 78 -1.45 0.47 14.71
C VAL A 78 -1.24 -0.13 13.33
N HIS A 79 -1.83 -1.31 13.11
CA HIS A 79 -1.63 -2.05 11.87
C HIS A 79 -2.34 -1.37 10.70
N SER A 80 -1.54 -0.87 9.75
CA SER A 80 -2.01 -0.41 8.45
C SER A 80 -1.42 -1.32 7.38
N TYR A 81 -2.20 -1.61 6.36
CA TYR A 81 -1.72 -2.44 5.25
C TYR A 81 -2.42 -2.09 3.95
N ILE A 82 -1.75 -2.41 2.84
CA ILE A 82 -2.34 -2.43 1.51
C ILE A 82 -1.93 -3.75 0.86
N GLU A 83 -2.90 -4.45 0.32
CA GLU A 83 -2.69 -5.76 -0.29
C GLU A 83 -3.26 -5.82 -1.68
N PHE A 84 -2.46 -6.34 -2.62
CA PHE A 84 -2.86 -6.62 -3.98
C PHE A 84 -3.00 -8.12 -4.13
N ILE A 85 -4.15 -8.60 -4.56
CA ILE A 85 -4.46 -10.03 -4.63
C ILE A 85 -4.94 -10.36 -6.04
N ALA A 86 -4.30 -11.33 -6.68
CA ALA A 86 -4.77 -11.86 -7.95
C ALA A 86 -5.98 -12.77 -7.72
N PHE A 87 -6.97 -12.66 -8.58
CA PHE A 87 -8.11 -13.56 -8.57
C PHE A 87 -8.59 -13.86 -10.00
N ASN A 88 -9.65 -14.64 -10.14
CA ASN A 88 -10.07 -15.24 -11.40
C ASN A 88 -10.12 -14.28 -12.59
N GLY A 89 -9.64 -14.72 -13.75
CA GLY A 89 -9.76 -14.00 -15.01
C GLY A 89 -8.75 -12.87 -15.20
N GLY A 90 -7.64 -12.87 -14.45
CA GLY A 90 -6.61 -11.85 -14.56
C GLY A 90 -6.93 -10.55 -13.82
N HIS A 91 -7.94 -10.58 -12.96
CA HIS A 91 -8.32 -9.43 -12.14
C HIS A 91 -7.44 -9.31 -10.91
N ILE A 92 -7.26 -8.09 -10.45
CA ILE A 92 -6.50 -7.78 -9.23
C ILE A 92 -7.39 -7.01 -8.28
N LYS A 93 -7.51 -7.52 -7.06
CA LYS A 93 -8.21 -6.87 -5.96
C LYS A 93 -7.21 -6.11 -5.12
N VAL A 94 -7.51 -4.84 -4.84
CA VAL A 94 -6.71 -4.02 -3.93
C VAL A 94 -7.55 -3.73 -2.70
N LYS A 95 -7.01 -4.05 -1.53
CA LYS A 95 -7.67 -3.72 -0.27
C LYS A 95 -6.67 -3.19 0.74
N GLY A 96 -7.16 -2.44 1.69
CA GLY A 96 -6.28 -1.89 2.70
C GLY A 96 -7.02 -1.34 3.89
N ASN A 97 -6.26 -1.17 4.96
CA ASN A 97 -6.69 -0.51 6.19
C ASN A 97 -5.65 0.55 6.49
N ILE A 98 -6.03 1.82 6.37
CA ILE A 98 -5.11 2.94 6.48
C ILE A 98 -5.53 3.81 7.66
N HIS A 99 -4.56 4.18 8.51
CA HIS A 99 -4.77 5.03 9.67
C HIS A 99 -4.02 6.35 9.46
N ASN A 100 -4.70 7.47 9.68
CA ASN A 100 -4.13 8.79 9.41
C ASN A 100 -3.65 9.53 10.65
N GLY A 101 -3.09 8.81 11.62
CA GLY A 101 -2.52 9.39 12.83
C GLY A 101 -3.53 9.70 13.93
N ASN A 102 -4.82 9.42 13.72
CA ASN A 102 -5.87 9.52 14.73
C ASN A 102 -6.18 8.14 15.32
N ALA A 103 -6.98 8.12 16.38
CA ALA A 103 -7.50 6.87 16.93
C ALA A 103 -8.49 6.16 15.99
N TYR A 104 -8.89 6.83 14.92
CA TYR A 104 -9.85 6.32 13.95
C TYR A 104 -9.12 5.77 12.73
N GLY A 105 -9.37 4.52 12.39
CA GLY A 105 -8.88 3.89 11.19
C GLY A 105 -9.93 3.94 10.08
N TYR A 106 -9.46 3.92 8.83
CA TYR A 106 -10.32 3.78 7.66
C TYR A 106 -10.09 2.43 7.04
N GLU A 107 -11.16 1.67 6.88
CA GLU A 107 -11.11 0.44 6.12
C GLU A 107 -11.65 0.70 4.72
N GLN A 108 -10.86 0.35 3.72
CA GLN A 108 -11.27 0.46 2.33
C GLN A 108 -10.96 -0.83 1.62
N GLU A 109 -11.96 -1.39 1.00
CA GLU A 109 -11.80 -2.51 0.10
C GLU A 109 -12.02 -2.02 -1.32
N LEU A 110 -10.98 -2.13 -2.16
CA LEU A 110 -10.97 -1.59 -3.50
C LEU A 110 -10.83 -2.75 -4.47
N ILE A 111 -11.85 -2.91 -5.32
CA ILE A 111 -11.84 -3.95 -6.35
C ILE A 111 -11.82 -3.25 -7.69
N PHE A 112 -10.86 -3.64 -8.56
CA PHE A 112 -10.83 -3.17 -9.93
C PHE A 112 -10.43 -4.29 -10.88
N GLU A 113 -10.84 -4.13 -12.09
CA GLU A 113 -10.63 -5.12 -13.13
C GLU A 113 -9.91 -4.54 -14.33
#